data_fad4dca706be1be5595930fceb269105
#
_entry.id   fad4dca706be1be5595930fceb269105
#
_cell.length_a   1.000
_cell.length_b   1.000
_cell.length_c   1.000
_cell.angle_alpha   90.00
_cell.angle_beta   90.00
_cell.angle_gamma   90.00
#
_symmetry.space_group_name_H-M   'P 1'
#
loop_
_entity.id
_entity.type
_entity.pdbx_description
1 polymer ?
#
loop_
_entity_poly.entity_id
_entity_poly.type
_entity_poly.pdbx_seq_one_letter_code
_entity_poly.pdbx_strand_id
1 'polypeptide(L)'
;MISLNNTLTAIMDKFKSIDAADTGIRTKIITKTINIKKGINSLGNVGIEVDKIISISGAVQYANYTLPLSYPMLNYGSGGYIEWGLATIIRSGSLELVSGAEWNNCKVKVVISYMGGKAL
;
A
#
# COMPACT_ATOMS: atom_id res chain seq x y z
N MET A 1 -19.89 -37.87 -26.26
CA MET A 1 -20.31 -37.65 -24.88
C MET A 1 -19.30 -36.76 -24.20
N ILE A 2 -19.74 -35.61 -23.73
CA ILE A 2 -18.87 -34.69 -22.96
C ILE A 2 -18.62 -35.34 -21.62
N SER A 3 -17.37 -35.47 -21.20
CA SER A 3 -17.07 -36.04 -19.91
C SER A 3 -17.46 -35.04 -18.79
N LEU A 4 -17.89 -35.59 -17.66
CA LEU A 4 -18.23 -34.79 -16.47
C LEU A 4 -17.03 -33.94 -16.02
N ASN A 5 -15.83 -34.47 -16.13
CA ASN A 5 -14.61 -33.75 -15.75
C ASN A 5 -14.39 -32.50 -16.61
N ASN A 6 -14.62 -32.57 -17.90
CA ASN A 6 -14.48 -31.41 -18.78
C ASN A 6 -15.50 -30.32 -18.46
N THR A 7 -16.74 -30.73 -18.18
CA THR A 7 -17.80 -29.80 -17.78
C THR A 7 -17.45 -29.10 -16.44
N LEU A 8 -16.99 -29.86 -15.45
CA LEU A 8 -16.61 -29.33 -14.16
C LEU A 8 -15.43 -28.36 -14.25
N THR A 9 -14.42 -28.71 -15.04
CA THR A 9 -13.26 -27.84 -15.26
C THR A 9 -13.67 -26.53 -15.91
N ALA A 10 -14.55 -26.55 -16.89
CA ALA A 10 -15.04 -25.35 -17.54
C ALA A 10 -15.81 -24.44 -16.56
N ILE A 11 -16.62 -25.03 -15.70
CA ILE A 11 -17.34 -24.27 -14.67
C ILE A 11 -16.36 -23.62 -13.67
N MET A 12 -15.37 -24.38 -13.20
CA MET A 12 -14.37 -23.85 -12.25
C MET A 12 -13.54 -22.74 -12.87
N ASP A 13 -13.14 -22.87 -14.11
CA ASP A 13 -12.38 -21.83 -14.82
C ASP A 13 -13.22 -20.56 -14.96
N LYS A 14 -14.50 -20.69 -15.22
CA LYS A 14 -15.40 -19.54 -15.30
C LYS A 14 -15.55 -18.85 -13.96
N PHE A 15 -15.66 -19.58 -12.86
CA PHE A 15 -15.71 -18.99 -11.52
C PHE A 15 -14.42 -18.23 -11.19
N LYS A 16 -13.27 -18.78 -11.48
CA LYS A 16 -11.98 -18.10 -11.28
C LYS A 16 -11.90 -16.82 -12.09
N SER A 17 -12.37 -16.84 -13.33
CA SER A 17 -12.39 -15.67 -14.20
C SER A 17 -13.30 -14.58 -13.65
N ILE A 18 -14.47 -14.92 -13.13
CA ILE A 18 -15.40 -13.97 -12.52
C ILE A 18 -14.79 -13.34 -11.27
N ASP A 19 -14.23 -14.14 -10.36
CA ASP A 19 -13.61 -13.65 -9.15
C ASP A 19 -12.45 -12.69 -9.46
N ALA A 20 -11.59 -13.06 -10.38
CA ALA A 20 -10.46 -12.21 -10.76
C ALA A 20 -10.89 -10.93 -11.45
N ALA A 21 -11.99 -10.98 -12.23
CA ALA A 21 -12.44 -9.84 -13.02
C ALA A 21 -13.32 -8.87 -12.25
N ASP A 22 -14.25 -9.37 -11.42
CA ASP A 22 -15.35 -8.57 -10.90
C ASP A 22 -15.25 -8.29 -9.39
N THR A 23 -14.72 -9.23 -8.62
CA THR A 23 -14.72 -9.16 -7.14
C THR A 23 -13.35 -9.32 -6.51
N GLY A 24 -12.34 -9.60 -7.31
CA GLY A 24 -11.01 -9.89 -6.77
C GLY A 24 -10.37 -8.67 -6.12
N ILE A 25 -9.97 -8.86 -4.87
CA ILE A 25 -9.11 -7.90 -4.19
C ILE A 25 -7.67 -8.22 -4.57
N ARG A 26 -6.94 -7.23 -5.04
CA ARG A 26 -5.54 -7.35 -5.42
C ARG A 26 -4.66 -6.53 -4.49
N THR A 27 -3.40 -6.89 -4.46
CA THR A 27 -2.41 -6.23 -3.62
C THR A 27 -1.24 -5.78 -4.47
N LYS A 28 -0.86 -4.52 -4.33
CA LYS A 28 0.37 -4.00 -4.91
C LYS A 28 1.33 -3.64 -3.80
N ILE A 29 2.57 -4.11 -3.91
CA ILE A 29 3.62 -3.85 -2.93
C ILE A 29 4.66 -2.95 -3.57
N ILE A 30 4.94 -1.82 -2.92
CA ILE A 30 5.97 -0.88 -3.35
C ILE A 30 7.04 -0.86 -2.26
N THR A 31 8.27 -1.20 -2.63
CA THR A 31 9.41 -1.20 -1.72
C THR A 31 10.46 -0.22 -2.23
N LYS A 32 10.89 0.67 -1.36
CA LYS A 32 11.96 1.63 -1.68
C LYS A 32 12.89 1.81 -0.50
N THR A 33 14.16 2.01 -0.80
CA THR A 33 15.17 2.41 0.19
C THR A 33 15.46 3.88 -0.05
N ILE A 34 15.14 4.72 0.92
CA ILE A 34 15.27 6.18 0.82
C ILE A 34 15.76 6.77 2.13
N ASN A 35 16.24 7.99 2.04
CA ASN A 35 16.39 8.87 3.19
C ASN A 35 15.09 9.65 3.33
N ILE A 36 14.38 9.42 4.43
CA ILE A 36 13.13 10.11 4.70
C ILE A 36 13.46 11.49 5.22
N LYS A 37 12.90 12.50 4.59
CA LYS A 37 13.05 13.89 4.99
C LYS A 37 11.80 14.38 5.70
N LYS A 38 11.96 15.36 6.56
CA LYS A 38 10.81 16.03 7.18
C LYS A 38 9.94 16.65 6.08
N GLY A 39 8.65 16.37 6.12
CA GLY A 39 7.71 16.80 5.10
C GLY A 39 7.34 15.68 4.14
N ILE A 40 7.17 16.01 2.88
CA ILE A 40 6.64 15.10 1.87
C ILE A 40 7.78 14.40 1.13
N ASN A 41 7.72 13.07 1.08
CA ASN A 41 8.65 12.23 0.32
C ASN A 41 7.87 11.47 -0.75
N SER A 42 8.23 11.66 -2.00
CA SER A 42 7.56 10.97 -3.10
C SER A 42 8.05 9.54 -3.23
N LEU A 43 7.14 8.61 -3.35
CA LEU A 43 7.43 7.19 -3.58
C LEU A 43 7.04 6.74 -4.99
N GLY A 44 6.58 7.66 -5.82
CA GLY A 44 6.24 7.40 -7.21
C GLY A 44 4.76 7.20 -7.46
N ASN A 45 4.41 6.93 -8.71
CA ASN A 45 3.03 6.76 -9.11
C ASN A 45 2.54 5.35 -8.76
N VAL A 46 1.34 5.25 -8.20
CA VAL A 46 0.77 3.95 -7.82
C VAL A 46 0.18 3.19 -9.01
N GLY A 47 -0.26 3.87 -10.04
CA GLY A 47 -0.86 3.22 -11.22
C GLY A 47 -2.19 2.55 -10.95
N ILE A 48 -2.90 2.97 -9.92
CA ILE A 48 -4.20 2.42 -9.53
C ILE A 48 -5.19 3.58 -9.47
N GLU A 49 -6.39 3.37 -10.01
CA GLU A 49 -7.46 4.36 -9.90
C GLU A 49 -7.87 4.55 -8.44
N VAL A 50 -8.00 5.78 -8.01
CA VAL A 50 -8.22 6.16 -6.61
C VAL A 50 -9.47 5.53 -6.02
N ASP A 51 -10.54 5.46 -6.82
CA ASP A 51 -11.81 4.87 -6.39
C ASP A 51 -11.74 3.35 -6.16
N LYS A 52 -10.71 2.70 -6.66
CA LYS A 52 -10.49 1.27 -6.47
C LYS A 52 -9.66 0.92 -5.25
N ILE A 53 -9.02 1.90 -4.62
CA ILE A 53 -8.15 1.67 -3.48
C ILE A 53 -9.00 1.38 -2.24
N ILE A 54 -8.70 0.26 -1.56
CA ILE A 54 -9.39 -0.17 -0.36
C ILE A 54 -8.61 0.25 0.89
N SER A 55 -7.30 0.00 0.88
CA SER A 55 -6.46 0.28 2.04
C SER A 55 -5.02 0.53 1.64
N ILE A 56 -4.32 1.26 2.48
CA ILE A 56 -2.89 1.49 2.40
C ILE A 56 -2.30 1.09 3.74
N SER A 57 -1.31 0.21 3.71
CA SER A 57 -0.62 -0.25 4.91
C SER A 57 0.86 -0.45 4.62
N GLY A 58 1.62 -0.84 5.61
CA GLY A 58 3.03 -1.14 5.42
C GLY A 58 3.88 -0.78 6.62
N ALA A 59 5.17 -0.70 6.39
CA ALA A 59 6.14 -0.44 7.44
C ALA A 59 7.39 0.25 6.91
N VAL A 60 8.07 0.93 7.81
CA VAL A 60 9.39 1.50 7.56
C VAL A 60 10.39 0.80 8.48
N GLN A 61 11.48 0.32 7.92
CA GLN A 61 12.59 -0.17 8.70
C GLN A 61 13.70 0.88 8.77
N TYR A 62 14.02 1.27 9.99
CA TYR A 62 15.11 2.19 10.29
C TYR A 62 15.98 1.57 11.38
N ALA A 63 17.23 1.30 11.07
CA ALA A 63 18.14 0.59 11.98
C ALA A 63 17.50 -0.71 12.49
N ASN A 64 17.28 -0.83 13.81
CA ASN A 64 16.64 -1.99 14.42
C ASN A 64 15.12 -1.83 14.55
N TYR A 65 14.57 -0.71 14.12
CA TYR A 65 13.17 -0.38 14.35
C TYR A 65 12.33 -0.70 13.13
N THR A 66 11.16 -1.26 13.37
CA THR A 66 10.11 -1.41 12.36
C THR A 66 8.95 -0.54 12.80
N LEU A 67 8.63 0.48 12.01
CA LEU A 67 7.60 1.45 12.33
C LEU A 67 6.41 1.28 11.38
N PRO A 68 5.18 1.35 11.88
CA PRO A 68 4.02 1.37 11.00
C PRO A 68 3.98 2.67 10.19
N LEU A 69 3.43 2.61 8.99
CA LEU A 69 3.29 3.80 8.13
C LEU A 69 2.25 4.81 8.63
N SER A 70 1.52 4.47 9.67
CA SER A 70 0.58 5.36 10.34
C SER A 70 1.05 5.60 11.77
N TYR A 71 2.29 5.99 11.93
CA TYR A 71 2.87 6.24 13.23
C TYR A 71 2.44 7.61 13.74
N PRO A 72 1.81 7.69 14.93
CA PRO A 72 1.27 8.96 15.41
C PRO A 72 2.38 9.93 15.81
N MET A 73 2.11 11.21 15.62
CA MET A 73 2.95 12.25 16.19
C MET A 73 2.78 12.31 17.70
N LEU A 74 3.89 12.25 18.42
CA LEU A 74 3.89 12.41 19.86
C LEU A 74 4.35 13.83 20.19
N ASN A 75 3.46 14.58 20.82
CA ASN A 75 3.74 15.91 21.28
C ASN A 75 3.73 15.91 22.81
N TYR A 76 4.88 16.14 23.41
CA TYR A 76 5.02 16.18 24.84
C TYR A 76 5.08 17.62 25.32
N GLY A 77 3.98 18.14 25.81
CA GLY A 77 3.88 19.30 26.67
C GLY A 77 4.79 20.51 26.39
N SER A 78 4.75 21.46 27.29
CA SER A 78 5.48 22.68 27.14
C SER A 78 7.00 22.49 27.34
N GLY A 79 7.74 22.58 26.26
CA GLY A 79 9.20 22.61 26.33
C GLY A 79 9.93 21.46 25.67
N GLY A 80 9.24 20.46 25.23
CA GLY A 80 9.86 19.38 24.48
C GLY A 80 8.80 18.51 23.82
N TYR A 81 8.75 18.51 22.54
CA TYR A 81 7.95 17.53 21.81
C TYR A 81 8.85 16.80 20.83
N ILE A 82 8.56 15.54 20.69
CA ILE A 82 9.18 14.74 19.65
C ILE A 82 8.12 14.57 18.57
N GLU A 83 8.31 15.22 17.46
CA GLU A 83 7.45 15.07 16.29
C GLU A 83 7.93 13.88 15.49
N TRP A 84 7.45 12.72 15.85
CA TRP A 84 7.67 11.51 15.09
C TRP A 84 6.34 11.13 14.47
N GLY A 85 6.13 11.47 13.26
CA GLY A 85 4.92 11.11 12.57
C GLY A 85 5.23 10.53 11.22
N LEU A 86 4.53 9.49 10.85
CA LEU A 86 4.55 8.93 9.51
C LEU A 86 3.11 8.78 9.03
N ALA A 87 2.84 9.28 7.86
CA ALA A 87 1.55 9.09 7.21
C ALA A 87 1.78 8.84 5.73
N THR A 88 1.05 7.88 5.19
CA THR A 88 1.13 7.57 3.77
C THR A 88 -0.13 8.08 3.10
N ILE A 89 0.04 8.87 2.06
CA ILE A 89 -1.07 9.44 1.30
C ILE A 89 -0.88 9.17 -0.18
N ILE A 90 -2.00 9.15 -0.91
CA ILE A 90 -1.99 9.14 -2.36
C ILE A 90 -2.65 10.42 -2.82
N ARG A 91 -1.87 11.23 -3.54
CA ARG A 91 -2.34 12.51 -4.07
C ARG A 91 -2.20 12.51 -5.58
N SER A 92 -3.31 12.63 -6.28
CA SER A 92 -3.33 12.63 -7.74
C SER A 92 -2.54 11.47 -8.35
N GLY A 93 -2.71 10.27 -7.78
CA GLY A 93 -2.03 9.06 -8.24
C GLY A 93 -0.59 8.90 -7.77
N SER A 94 -0.04 9.87 -7.07
CA SER A 94 1.32 9.81 -6.53
C SER A 94 1.29 9.34 -5.07
N LEU A 95 2.10 8.33 -4.78
CA LEU A 95 2.27 7.84 -3.42
C LEU A 95 3.29 8.73 -2.70
N GLU A 96 2.89 9.24 -1.55
CA GLU A 96 3.72 10.13 -0.76
C GLU A 96 3.80 9.66 0.68
N LEU A 97 5.00 9.72 1.26
CA LEU A 97 5.22 9.49 2.67
C LEU A 97 5.49 10.82 3.35
N VAL A 98 4.63 11.21 4.27
CA VAL A 98 4.78 12.42 5.05
C VAL A 98 5.42 12.07 6.38
N SER A 99 6.50 12.75 6.71
CA SER A 99 7.25 12.49 7.94
C SER A 99 7.43 13.75 8.77
N GLY A 100 7.29 13.61 10.09
CA GLY A 100 7.59 14.67 11.04
C GLY A 100 9.07 14.74 11.43
N ALA A 101 9.87 13.76 11.03
CA ALA A 101 11.29 13.68 11.36
C ALA A 101 12.12 13.20 10.17
N GLU A 102 13.42 13.32 10.28
CA GLU A 102 14.36 12.82 9.29
C GLU A 102 14.94 11.47 9.70
N TRP A 103 14.97 10.53 8.77
CA TRP A 103 15.41 9.18 9.01
C TRP A 103 16.25 8.71 7.81
N ASN A 104 17.52 8.44 8.03
CA ASN A 104 18.40 8.04 6.95
C ASN A 104 18.37 6.54 6.71
N ASN A 105 18.56 6.16 5.46
CA ASN A 105 18.69 4.77 5.04
C ASN A 105 17.52 3.90 5.51
N CYS A 106 16.32 4.29 5.14
CA CYS A 106 15.10 3.60 5.50
C CYS A 106 14.61 2.71 4.38
N LYS A 107 14.20 1.50 4.73
CA LYS A 107 13.49 0.63 3.80
C LYS A 107 11.99 0.81 4.03
N VAL A 108 11.32 1.36 3.02
CA VAL A 108 9.88 1.63 3.07
C VAL A 108 9.15 0.57 2.25
N LYS A 109 8.21 -0.08 2.87
CA LYS A 109 7.34 -1.06 2.21
C LYS A 109 5.90 -0.60 2.35
N VAL A 110 5.25 -0.33 1.23
CA VAL A 110 3.85 0.07 1.19
C VAL A 110 3.04 -1.02 0.53
N VAL A 111 1.96 -1.40 1.16
CA VAL A 111 1.04 -2.42 0.66
C VAL A 111 -0.30 -1.74 0.37
N ILE A 112 -0.72 -1.78 -0.88
CA ILE A 112 -1.98 -1.19 -1.33
C ILE A 112 -2.92 -2.30 -1.74
N SER A 113 -4.05 -2.39 -1.05
CA SER A 113 -5.12 -3.30 -1.42
C SER A 113 -6.15 -2.54 -2.25
N TYR A 114 -6.55 -3.10 -3.36
CA TYR A 114 -7.45 -2.43 -4.30
C TYR A 114 -8.37 -3.43 -5.00
N MET A 115 -9.48 -2.93 -5.51
CA MET A 115 -10.39 -3.73 -6.33
C MET A 115 -9.75 -3.95 -7.68
N GLY A 116 -9.36 -5.19 -7.92
CA GLY A 116 -8.73 -5.59 -9.17
C GLY A 116 -9.75 -6.02 -10.19
N GLY A 117 -10.66 -5.16 -10.53
CA GLY A 117 -11.57 -5.48 -11.61
C GLY A 117 -10.80 -5.69 -12.91
N LYS A 118 -11.34 -6.54 -13.76
CA LYS A 118 -10.86 -6.64 -15.11
C LYS A 118 -11.04 -5.27 -15.76
N ALA A 119 -9.98 -4.73 -16.31
CA ALA A 119 -10.14 -3.62 -17.22
C ALA A 119 -11.00 -4.11 -18.38
N LEU A 120 -12.20 -3.67 -18.40
CA LEU A 120 -13.11 -4.01 -19.48
C LEU A 120 -12.71 -3.29 -20.75
#